data_4f9974551e3f201b1da07149dc37aa95
#
_entry.id   4f9974551e3f201b1da07149dc37aa95
#
_cell.length_a   1.000
_cell.length_b   1.000
_cell.length_c   1.000
_cell.angle_alpha   90.00
_cell.angle_beta   90.00
_cell.angle_gamma   90.00
#
_symmetry.space_group_name_H-M   'P 1'
#
loop_
_entity.id
_entity.type
_entity.pdbx_description
1 polymer ?
#
loop_
_entity_poly.entity_id
_entity_poly.type
_entity_poly.pdbx_seq_one_letter_code
_entity_poly.pdbx_strand_id
1 'polypeptide(L)'
;MRMPRALFRSAFLAFLLAGVALAAGCSYVPRIPGVTPYRIDIQQGNYISQEMVGQLKPGMSKEQVRLTLGTPLLNDVFHADRWDYVYWREKPGTKREQRKLTVFFEDGKLTRLDGDVVAAGATQ
;
A
#
# COMPACT_ATOMS: atom_id res chain seq x y z
N MET A 1 57.17 -20.28 26.11
CA MET A 1 56.16 -20.04 27.16
C MET A 1 54.83 -20.68 26.74
N ARG A 2 54.41 -21.74 27.43
CA ARG A 2 53.12 -22.39 27.14
C ARG A 2 52.04 -21.66 27.94
N MET A 3 51.19 -20.89 27.26
CA MET A 3 50.03 -20.27 27.92
C MET A 3 49.13 -21.35 28.53
N PRO A 4 48.71 -21.19 29.79
CA PRO A 4 47.88 -22.18 30.46
C PRO A 4 46.51 -22.25 29.72
N ARG A 5 46.08 -23.47 29.42
CA ARG A 5 44.82 -23.76 28.69
C ARG A 5 43.59 -23.09 29.30
N ALA A 6 43.65 -22.74 30.59
CA ALA A 6 42.59 -22.01 31.27
C ALA A 6 42.41 -20.57 30.77
N LEU A 7 43.50 -19.85 30.47
CA LEU A 7 43.46 -18.49 29.95
C LEU A 7 42.92 -18.44 28.50
N PHE A 8 43.21 -19.47 27.72
CA PHE A 8 42.68 -19.57 26.35
C PHE A 8 41.16 -19.80 26.32
N ARG A 9 40.65 -20.61 27.26
CA ARG A 9 39.21 -20.88 27.41
C ARG A 9 38.43 -19.66 27.87
N SER A 10 38.98 -18.91 28.84
CA SER A 10 38.32 -17.67 29.31
C SER A 10 38.32 -16.56 28.27
N ALA A 11 39.41 -16.40 27.51
CA ALA A 11 39.47 -15.42 26.41
C ALA A 11 38.48 -15.76 25.28
N PHE A 12 38.34 -17.05 24.95
CA PHE A 12 37.39 -17.50 23.93
C PHE A 12 35.92 -17.29 24.35
N LEU A 13 35.60 -17.57 25.60
CA LEU A 13 34.28 -17.31 26.20
C LEU A 13 33.96 -15.82 26.24
N ALA A 14 34.92 -14.97 26.59
CA ALA A 14 34.75 -13.53 26.60
C ALA A 14 34.50 -12.97 25.19
N PHE A 15 35.19 -13.50 24.19
CA PHE A 15 35.02 -13.11 22.79
C PHE A 15 33.64 -13.54 22.26
N LEU A 16 33.17 -14.74 22.60
CA LEU A 16 31.82 -15.22 22.26
C LEU A 16 30.72 -14.35 22.89
N LEU A 17 30.86 -14.02 24.18
CA LEU A 17 29.90 -13.16 24.89
C LEU A 17 29.85 -11.75 24.31
N ALA A 18 31.02 -11.18 23.95
CA ALA A 18 31.09 -9.89 23.29
C ALA A 18 30.41 -9.91 21.90
N GLY A 19 30.58 -10.99 21.14
CA GLY A 19 29.93 -11.18 19.84
C GLY A 19 28.38 -11.24 19.93
N VAL A 20 27.86 -11.96 20.92
CA VAL A 20 26.44 -12.05 21.20
C VAL A 20 25.85 -10.70 21.65
N ALA A 21 26.58 -9.96 22.49
CA ALA A 21 26.16 -8.64 22.96
C ALA A 21 26.09 -7.62 21.81
N LEU A 22 27.02 -7.67 20.86
CA LEU A 22 27.01 -6.81 19.66
C LEU A 22 25.87 -7.16 18.71
N ALA A 23 25.52 -8.43 18.57
CA ALA A 23 24.41 -8.87 17.72
C ALA A 23 23.03 -8.49 18.30
N ALA A 24 22.89 -8.44 19.63
CA ALA A 24 21.66 -8.07 20.30
C ALA A 24 21.35 -6.54 20.22
N GLY A 25 22.34 -5.71 19.94
CA GLY A 25 22.21 -4.25 19.93
C GLY A 25 21.35 -3.68 18.79
N CYS A 26 21.10 -4.45 17.72
CA CYS A 26 20.37 -3.96 16.54
C CYS A 26 18.84 -3.93 16.71
N SER A 27 18.28 -4.52 17.76
CA SER A 27 16.83 -4.66 17.93
C SER A 27 16.17 -3.59 18.80
N TYR A 28 16.94 -2.80 19.52
CA TYR A 28 16.42 -1.79 20.44
C TYR A 28 16.63 -0.38 19.89
N VAL A 29 15.63 0.16 19.23
CA VAL A 29 15.57 1.59 18.90
C VAL A 29 14.83 2.28 20.04
N PRO A 30 15.54 3.01 20.94
CA PRO A 30 14.86 3.72 22.02
C PRO A 30 13.94 4.79 21.45
N ARG A 31 12.65 4.75 21.84
CA ARG A 31 11.72 5.84 21.57
C ARG A 31 12.12 7.01 22.44
N ILE A 32 12.64 8.06 21.83
CA ILE A 32 12.99 9.29 22.53
C ILE A 32 11.68 10.03 22.85
N PRO A 33 11.33 10.27 24.11
CA PRO A 33 10.15 11.03 24.47
C PRO A 33 10.20 12.42 23.82
N GLY A 34 9.12 12.82 23.13
CA GLY A 34 9.04 14.12 22.45
C GLY A 34 9.55 14.13 21.01
N VAL A 35 10.15 13.05 20.51
CA VAL A 35 10.53 12.89 19.11
C VAL A 35 9.55 11.95 18.44
N THR A 36 8.56 12.51 17.77
CA THR A 36 7.67 11.74 16.88
C THR A 36 8.25 11.80 15.48
N PRO A 37 8.67 10.69 14.88
CA PRO A 37 9.09 10.70 13.49
C PRO A 37 7.93 11.16 12.62
N TYR A 38 8.17 12.18 11.80
CA TYR A 38 7.18 12.67 10.84
C TYR A 38 6.89 11.56 9.83
N ARG A 39 5.66 11.11 9.78
CA ARG A 39 5.19 10.13 8.81
C ARG A 39 4.24 10.82 7.85
N ILE A 40 4.52 10.71 6.58
CA ILE A 40 3.72 11.26 5.50
C ILE A 40 2.56 10.31 5.20
N ASP A 41 1.40 10.87 4.83
CA ASP A 41 0.29 10.11 4.24
C ASP A 41 0.74 9.60 2.87
N ILE A 42 0.82 8.28 2.70
CA ILE A 42 1.25 7.65 1.44
C ILE A 42 0.01 7.31 0.64
N GLN A 43 -0.09 7.90 -0.54
CA GLN A 43 -1.16 7.64 -1.50
C GLN A 43 -0.54 7.06 -2.77
N GLN A 44 -1.07 5.95 -3.23
CA GLN A 44 -0.60 5.27 -4.44
C GLN A 44 -1.78 4.74 -5.25
N GLY A 45 -1.65 4.80 -6.56
CA GLY A 45 -2.67 4.31 -7.47
C GLY A 45 -3.57 5.42 -8.01
N ASN A 46 -4.71 5.02 -8.58
CA ASN A 46 -5.71 5.95 -9.09
C ASN A 46 -6.56 6.48 -7.93
N TYR A 47 -6.28 7.71 -7.49
CA TYR A 47 -7.13 8.36 -6.50
C TYR A 47 -8.53 8.60 -7.08
N ILE A 48 -9.54 7.98 -6.48
CA ILE A 48 -10.94 8.13 -6.88
C ILE A 48 -11.75 8.54 -5.66
N SER A 49 -12.40 9.70 -5.76
CA SER A 49 -13.34 10.17 -4.76
C SER A 49 -14.77 9.74 -5.08
N GLN A 50 -15.64 9.69 -4.08
CA GLN A 50 -17.07 9.44 -4.29
C GLN A 50 -17.72 10.50 -5.18
N GLU A 51 -17.23 11.74 -5.15
CA GLU A 51 -17.69 12.82 -6.00
C GLU A 51 -17.40 12.53 -7.48
N MET A 52 -16.19 12.05 -7.79
CA MET A 52 -15.82 11.66 -9.15
C MET A 52 -16.69 10.49 -9.65
N VAL A 53 -16.96 9.51 -8.80
CA VAL A 53 -17.86 8.40 -9.11
C VAL A 53 -19.29 8.89 -9.32
N GLY A 54 -19.74 9.85 -8.53
CA GLY A 54 -21.07 10.46 -8.66
C GLY A 54 -21.29 11.23 -9.98
N GLN A 55 -20.22 11.65 -10.65
CA GLN A 55 -20.28 12.29 -11.97
C GLN A 55 -20.46 11.29 -13.12
N LEU A 56 -20.19 10.01 -12.87
CA LEU A 56 -20.33 8.97 -13.89
C LEU A 56 -21.80 8.65 -14.12
N LYS A 57 -22.18 8.59 -15.38
CA LYS A 57 -23.54 8.25 -15.80
C LYS A 57 -23.51 7.08 -16.78
N PRO A 58 -24.46 6.13 -16.68
CA PRO A 58 -24.61 5.10 -17.70
C PRO A 58 -24.70 5.72 -19.11
N GLY A 59 -24.07 5.10 -20.09
CA GLY A 59 -24.00 5.59 -21.46
C GLY A 59 -22.81 6.52 -21.77
N MET A 60 -22.01 6.92 -20.79
CA MET A 60 -20.77 7.66 -21.04
C MET A 60 -19.78 6.84 -21.86
N SER A 61 -19.08 7.51 -22.77
CA SER A 61 -18.00 6.87 -23.55
C SER A 61 -16.76 6.62 -22.70
N LYS A 62 -15.90 5.69 -23.14
CA LYS A 62 -14.59 5.42 -22.50
C LYS A 62 -13.76 6.71 -22.33
N GLU A 63 -13.80 7.61 -23.31
CA GLU A 63 -13.10 8.89 -23.25
C GLU A 63 -13.64 9.80 -22.14
N GLN A 64 -14.95 9.89 -21.99
CA GLN A 64 -15.57 10.69 -20.92
C GLN A 64 -15.25 10.13 -19.53
N VAL A 65 -15.28 8.80 -19.38
CA VAL A 65 -14.88 8.14 -18.13
C VAL A 65 -13.40 8.41 -17.81
N ARG A 66 -12.53 8.36 -18.82
CA ARG A 66 -11.10 8.66 -18.66
C ARG A 66 -10.85 10.12 -18.27
N LEU A 67 -11.61 11.05 -18.79
CA LEU A 67 -11.53 12.47 -18.40
C LEU A 67 -11.95 12.69 -16.95
N THR A 68 -12.91 11.92 -16.45
CA THR A 68 -13.43 12.04 -15.08
C THR A 68 -12.55 11.31 -14.05
N LEU A 69 -12.18 10.06 -14.32
CA LEU A 69 -11.44 9.21 -13.37
C LEU A 69 -9.93 9.15 -13.62
N GLY A 70 -9.45 9.65 -14.76
CA GLY A 70 -8.09 9.46 -15.21
C GLY A 70 -7.89 8.12 -15.95
N THR A 71 -6.64 7.86 -16.33
CA THR A 71 -6.26 6.60 -17.00
C THR A 71 -6.20 5.47 -15.98
N PRO A 72 -6.86 4.32 -16.20
CA PRO A 72 -6.78 3.19 -15.29
C PRO A 72 -5.36 2.63 -15.23
N LEU A 73 -4.91 2.24 -14.04
CA LEU A 73 -3.62 1.60 -13.84
C LEU A 73 -3.59 0.17 -14.39
N LEU A 74 -4.71 -0.52 -14.31
CA LEU A 74 -4.86 -1.87 -14.81
C LEU A 74 -5.83 -1.85 -15.99
N ASN A 75 -5.27 -2.04 -17.18
CA ASN A 75 -6.02 -2.27 -18.39
C ASN A 75 -5.71 -3.69 -18.87
N ASP A 76 -6.65 -4.59 -18.65
CA ASP A 76 -6.51 -5.98 -19.11
C ASP A 76 -6.75 -6.02 -20.63
N VAL A 77 -5.73 -6.45 -21.37
CA VAL A 77 -5.76 -6.58 -22.83
C VAL A 77 -6.79 -7.62 -23.28
N PHE A 78 -7.10 -8.59 -22.41
CA PHE A 78 -8.07 -9.67 -22.68
C PHE A 78 -9.50 -9.26 -22.36
N HIS A 79 -9.68 -8.19 -21.55
CA HIS A 79 -10.99 -7.67 -21.16
C HIS A 79 -11.04 -6.16 -21.41
N ALA A 80 -11.00 -5.78 -22.68
CA ALA A 80 -10.99 -4.37 -23.11
C ALA A 80 -12.21 -3.56 -22.63
N ASP A 81 -13.27 -4.25 -22.23
CA ASP A 81 -14.52 -3.66 -21.74
C ASP A 81 -14.62 -3.57 -20.22
N ARG A 82 -13.47 -3.81 -19.54
CA ARG A 82 -13.37 -3.69 -18.10
C ARG A 82 -12.15 -2.87 -17.73
N TRP A 83 -12.34 -1.85 -16.91
CA TRP A 83 -11.27 -1.04 -16.35
C TRP A 83 -11.26 -1.17 -14.83
N ASP A 84 -10.10 -1.50 -14.26
CA ASP A 84 -9.91 -1.63 -12.83
C ASP A 84 -9.07 -0.45 -12.32
N TYR A 85 -9.65 0.31 -11.40
CA TYR A 85 -9.00 1.38 -10.69
C TYR A 85 -8.69 0.92 -9.27
N VAL A 86 -7.45 0.98 -8.85
CA VAL A 86 -7.00 0.56 -7.52
C VAL A 86 -6.29 1.72 -6.85
N TYR A 87 -6.69 2.02 -5.64
CA TYR A 87 -6.16 3.07 -4.82
C TYR A 87 -5.74 2.56 -3.44
N TRP A 88 -4.60 3.01 -2.99
CA TRP A 88 -4.04 2.68 -1.70
C TRP A 88 -3.82 3.95 -0.89
N ARG A 89 -4.23 3.92 0.36
CA ARG A 89 -3.96 4.99 1.30
C ARG A 89 -3.44 4.42 2.61
N GLU A 90 -2.32 4.95 3.07
CA GLU A 90 -1.75 4.61 4.36
C GLU A 90 -1.54 5.89 5.16
N LYS A 91 -2.38 6.07 6.18
CA LYS A 91 -2.22 7.17 7.14
C LYS A 91 -1.28 6.72 8.27
N PRO A 92 -0.47 7.63 8.83
CA PRO A 92 0.36 7.35 9.98
C PRO A 92 -0.45 6.76 11.14
N GLY A 93 -0.04 5.57 11.62
CA GLY A 93 -0.70 4.89 12.73
C GLY A 93 -2.00 4.14 12.39
N THR A 94 -2.41 4.12 11.12
CA THR A 94 -3.60 3.40 10.66
C THR A 94 -3.19 2.25 9.74
N LYS A 95 -4.04 1.22 9.65
CA LYS A 95 -3.84 0.15 8.68
C LYS A 95 -3.97 0.70 7.26
N ARG A 96 -3.18 0.14 6.35
CA ARG A 96 -3.27 0.41 4.93
C ARG A 96 -4.68 0.12 4.42
N GLU A 97 -5.32 1.10 3.82
CA GLU A 97 -6.64 1.00 3.22
C GLU A 97 -6.50 0.84 1.71
N GLN A 98 -7.10 -0.19 1.14
CA GLN A 98 -7.19 -0.38 -0.29
C GLN A 98 -8.64 -0.14 -0.71
N ARG A 99 -8.83 0.61 -1.78
CA ARG A 99 -10.12 0.80 -2.43
C ARG A 99 -10.01 0.39 -3.89
N LYS A 100 -11.06 -0.23 -4.39
CA LYS A 100 -11.16 -0.69 -5.76
C LYS A 100 -12.46 -0.17 -6.38
N LEU A 101 -12.36 0.27 -7.63
CA LEU A 101 -13.50 0.55 -8.49
C LEU A 101 -13.30 -0.16 -9.81
N THR A 102 -14.28 -0.95 -10.22
CA THR A 102 -14.33 -1.62 -11.51
C THR A 102 -15.41 -0.97 -12.36
N VAL A 103 -15.04 -0.59 -13.55
CA VAL A 103 -15.92 0.05 -14.55
C VAL A 103 -16.13 -0.92 -15.69
N PHE A 104 -17.39 -1.21 -16.02
CA PHE A 104 -17.77 -2.09 -17.11
C PHE A 104 -18.36 -1.30 -18.28
N PHE A 105 -17.92 -1.67 -19.47
CA PHE A 105 -18.38 -1.07 -20.72
C PHE A 105 -19.05 -2.12 -21.60
N GLU A 106 -20.07 -1.73 -22.33
CA GLU A 106 -20.66 -2.48 -23.43
C GLU A 106 -20.74 -1.56 -24.66
N ASP A 107 -20.28 -2.02 -25.80
CA ASP A 107 -20.20 -1.22 -27.04
C ASP A 107 -19.50 0.13 -26.84
N GLY A 108 -18.45 0.16 -25.97
CA GLY A 108 -17.69 1.36 -25.65
C GLY A 108 -18.39 2.37 -24.74
N LYS A 109 -19.54 2.01 -24.17
CA LYS A 109 -20.33 2.84 -23.26
C LYS A 109 -20.36 2.25 -21.86
N LEU A 110 -20.31 3.12 -20.84
CA LEU A 110 -20.41 2.74 -19.44
C LEU A 110 -21.78 2.11 -19.16
N THR A 111 -21.79 0.89 -18.63
CA THR A 111 -23.02 0.18 -18.23
C THR A 111 -23.12 0.02 -16.72
N ARG A 112 -22.02 -0.37 -16.06
CA ARG A 112 -22.04 -0.69 -14.63
C ARG A 112 -20.76 -0.28 -13.93
N LEU A 113 -20.91 0.09 -12.67
CA LEU A 113 -19.84 0.35 -11.72
C LEU A 113 -19.91 -0.67 -10.58
N ASP A 114 -18.76 -1.19 -10.14
CA ASP A 114 -18.66 -2.10 -9.01
C ASP A 114 -17.44 -1.76 -8.16
N GLY A 115 -17.57 -1.77 -6.85
CA GLY A 115 -16.45 -1.54 -5.94
C GLY A 115 -16.79 -0.79 -4.66
N ASP A 116 -15.78 -0.62 -3.82
CA ASP A 116 -15.89 -0.05 -2.48
C ASP A 116 -16.15 1.47 -2.45
N VAL A 117 -15.99 2.13 -3.60
CA VAL A 117 -16.16 3.59 -3.74
C VAL A 117 -17.56 3.95 -4.22
N VAL A 118 -18.35 2.95 -4.63
CA VAL A 118 -19.72 3.17 -5.09
C VAL A 118 -20.60 3.54 -3.90
N ALA A 119 -21.32 4.66 -3.99
CA ALA A 119 -22.27 5.05 -2.96
C ALA A 119 -23.34 3.96 -2.78
N ALA A 120 -23.65 3.62 -1.52
CA ALA A 120 -24.73 2.70 -1.21
C ALA A 120 -26.05 3.18 -1.83
N GLY A 121 -26.46 2.55 -2.94
CA GLY A 121 -27.64 2.94 -3.71
C GLY A 121 -27.44 2.97 -5.24
N ALA A 122 -26.22 2.86 -5.73
CA ALA A 122 -25.91 2.87 -7.15
C ALA A 122 -25.83 1.46 -7.79
N THR A 123 -26.20 0.43 -7.05
CA THR A 123 -26.35 -0.95 -7.55
C THR A 123 -27.79 -1.16 -8.02
N GLN A 124 -28.08 -0.81 -9.25
CA GLN A 124 -29.26 -1.32 -9.96
C GLN A 124 -28.80 -1.91 -11.28
#